data_2ed3794e3e98251e77f2dcadfe2ff694
#
_entry.id   2ed3794e3e98251e77f2dcadfe2ff694
#
_cell.length_a   1.000
_cell.length_b   1.000
_cell.length_c   1.000
_cell.angle_alpha   90.00
_cell.angle_beta   90.00
_cell.angle_gamma   90.00
#
_symmetry.space_group_name_H-M   'P 1'
#
loop_
_entity.id
_entity.type
_entity.pdbx_description
1 polymer ?
#
loop_
_entity_poly.entity_id
_entity_poly.type
_entity_poly.pdbx_seq_one_letter_code
_entity_poly.pdbx_strand_id
1 'polypeptide(L)'
;FNIKGLEDDVWEEKIYTYIKLKLMEQDIQLLENLIPKMVLDINIIDSRVEQVSSFLVQLSIYGYSVSETDYYKSFSDSKISKSLMTSKILSYEIIGQTNSMKLYKDIEKNINNTLSLFLNHWYNDNPTKQF
;
A
#
# COMPACT_ATOMS: atom_id res chain seq x y z
N PHE A 1 -5.89 -0.27 5.98
CA PHE A 1 -4.76 -0.59 6.86
C PHE A 1 -5.12 -1.83 7.67
N ASN A 2 -4.45 -2.95 7.39
CA ASN A 2 -4.76 -4.24 7.99
C ASN A 2 -3.50 -4.85 8.59
N ILE A 3 -3.51 -5.10 9.90
CA ILE A 3 -2.44 -5.82 10.59
C ILE A 3 -3.01 -7.10 11.18
N LYS A 4 -2.36 -8.21 10.93
CA LYS A 4 -2.73 -9.53 11.44
C LYS A 4 -1.56 -10.19 12.15
N GLY A 5 -1.84 -10.91 13.23
CA GLY A 5 -0.87 -11.69 13.97
C GLY A 5 -0.26 -10.99 15.17
N LEU A 6 -0.52 -9.70 15.36
CA LEU A 6 -0.08 -8.95 16.52
C LEU A 6 -1.09 -7.83 16.80
N GLU A 7 -1.64 -7.80 17.99
CA GLU A 7 -2.58 -6.78 18.42
C GLU A 7 -1.84 -5.73 19.24
N ASP A 8 -1.54 -4.58 18.63
CA ASP A 8 -0.90 -3.45 19.26
C ASP A 8 -1.41 -2.15 18.63
N ASP A 9 -2.50 -1.66 19.19
CA ASP A 9 -3.20 -0.47 18.68
C ASP A 9 -2.30 0.78 18.69
N VAL A 10 -1.42 0.90 19.67
CA VAL A 10 -0.51 2.06 19.79
C VAL A 10 0.52 2.06 18.65
N TRP A 11 1.08 0.90 18.36
CA TRP A 11 2.03 0.76 17.24
C TRP A 11 1.33 0.95 15.90
N GLU A 12 0.14 0.40 15.74
CA GLU A 12 -0.67 0.55 14.53
C GLU A 12 -0.99 2.01 14.24
N GLU A 13 -1.40 2.78 15.24
CA GLU A 13 -1.66 4.22 15.11
C GLU A 13 -0.38 5.00 14.78
N LYS A 14 0.73 4.64 15.38
CA LYS A 14 2.04 5.22 15.08
C LYS A 14 2.42 5.03 13.61
N ILE A 15 2.25 3.83 13.07
CA ILE A 15 2.53 3.52 11.68
C ILE A 15 1.61 4.29 10.73
N TYR A 16 0.32 4.30 11.03
CA TYR A 16 -0.65 5.06 10.25
C TYR A 16 -0.28 6.55 10.18
N THR A 17 0.03 7.14 11.31
CA THR A 17 0.43 8.55 11.40
C THR A 17 1.72 8.81 10.61
N TYR A 18 2.70 7.94 10.72
CA TYR A 18 3.95 8.04 9.96
C TYR A 18 3.71 8.05 8.45
N ILE A 19 2.92 7.11 7.94
CA ILE A 19 2.60 7.02 6.51
C ILE A 19 1.86 8.27 6.05
N LYS A 20 0.86 8.71 6.82
CA LYS A 20 0.10 9.93 6.53
C LYS A 20 1.00 11.15 6.41
N LEU A 21 1.92 11.34 7.35
CA LEU A 21 2.86 12.46 7.32
C LEU A 21 3.80 12.39 6.11
N LYS A 22 4.33 11.21 5.79
CA LYS A 22 5.20 11.02 4.63
C LYS A 22 4.51 11.34 3.31
N LEU A 23 3.26 10.96 3.16
CA LEU A 23 2.48 11.30 1.98
C LEU A 23 2.13 12.79 1.92
N MET A 24 1.79 13.39 3.06
CA MET A 24 1.52 14.84 3.13
C MET A 24 2.74 15.69 2.79
N GLU A 25 3.95 15.27 3.16
CA GLU A 25 5.20 15.93 2.78
C GLU A 25 5.37 16.01 1.24
N GLN A 26 4.71 15.15 0.51
CA GLN A 26 4.72 15.08 -0.96
C GLN A 26 3.44 15.64 -1.58
N ASP A 27 2.68 16.43 -0.84
CA ASP A 27 1.38 16.98 -1.27
C ASP A 27 0.33 15.91 -1.65
N ILE A 28 0.48 14.70 -1.13
CA ILE A 28 -0.49 13.63 -1.31
C ILE A 28 -1.42 13.63 -0.09
N GLN A 29 -2.67 14.00 -0.31
CA GLN A 29 -3.68 14.02 0.74
C GLN A 29 -4.42 12.67 0.79
N LEU A 30 -4.52 12.11 2.01
CA LEU A 30 -5.33 10.91 2.23
C LEU A 30 -6.80 11.30 2.44
N LEU A 31 -7.65 10.68 1.63
CA LEU A 31 -9.10 10.82 1.72
C LEU A 31 -9.69 9.43 1.95
N GLU A 32 -10.69 9.34 2.79
CA GLU A 32 -11.36 8.06 3.07
C GLU A 32 -12.36 7.71 1.98
N ASN A 33 -12.49 6.40 1.72
CA ASN A 33 -13.51 5.83 0.83
C ASN A 33 -13.51 6.33 -0.62
N LEU A 34 -12.37 6.77 -1.12
CA LEU A 34 -12.21 7.20 -2.50
C LEU A 34 -11.24 6.28 -3.26
N ILE A 35 -11.39 6.26 -4.57
CA ILE A 35 -10.47 5.59 -5.50
C ILE A 35 -9.67 6.69 -6.22
N PRO A 36 -8.35 6.57 -6.36
CA PRO A 36 -7.51 5.41 -6.01
C PRO A 36 -7.37 5.18 -4.50
N LYS A 37 -7.23 3.91 -4.12
CA LYS A 37 -7.14 3.47 -2.73
C LYS A 37 -5.81 2.79 -2.47
N MET A 38 -5.13 3.21 -1.40
CA MET A 38 -3.94 2.55 -0.90
C MET A 38 -4.32 1.58 0.22
N VAL A 39 -3.80 0.36 0.15
CA VAL A 39 -3.98 -0.66 1.18
C VAL A 39 -2.63 -1.14 1.64
N LEU A 40 -2.38 -1.05 2.94
CA LEU A 40 -1.22 -1.65 3.60
C LEU A 40 -1.67 -2.87 4.40
N ASP A 41 -1.20 -4.02 4.00
CA ASP A 41 -1.42 -5.28 4.69
C ASP A 41 -0.11 -5.74 5.35
N ILE A 42 -0.18 -6.03 6.64
CA ILE A 42 0.95 -6.58 7.41
C ILE A 42 0.46 -7.89 8.04
N ASN A 43 1.13 -8.98 7.72
CA ASN A 43 0.87 -10.28 8.31
C ASN A 43 2.10 -10.72 9.10
N ILE A 44 1.92 -11.06 10.35
CA ILE A 44 2.98 -11.44 11.28
C ILE A 44 2.71 -12.84 11.79
N ILE A 45 3.73 -13.68 11.75
CA ILE A 45 3.75 -14.98 12.39
C ILE A 45 4.89 -14.95 13.40
N ASP A 46 4.54 -14.88 14.67
CA ASP A 46 5.48 -14.85 15.76
C ASP A 46 5.63 -16.24 16.39
N SER A 47 6.81 -16.83 16.28
CA SER A 47 7.13 -18.08 16.93
C SER A 47 7.71 -17.81 18.32
N ARG A 48 6.87 -17.91 19.33
CA ARG A 48 7.28 -17.73 20.73
C ARG A 48 8.30 -18.75 21.19
N VAL A 49 8.37 -19.91 20.54
CA VAL A 49 9.25 -21.02 20.92
C VAL A 49 10.68 -20.78 20.45
N GLU A 50 10.84 -20.24 19.24
CA GLU A 50 12.14 -20.05 18.59
C GLU A 50 12.65 -18.60 18.65
N GLN A 51 11.88 -17.68 19.22
CA GLN A 51 12.15 -16.24 19.21
C GLN A 51 12.40 -15.66 17.81
N VAL A 52 11.82 -16.29 16.81
CA VAL A 52 11.91 -15.90 15.40
C VAL A 52 10.52 -15.51 14.93
N SER A 53 10.43 -14.39 14.27
CA SER A 53 9.19 -13.90 13.68
C SER A 53 9.32 -13.76 12.18
N SER A 54 8.31 -14.18 11.46
CA SER A 54 8.19 -13.96 10.01
C SER A 54 7.13 -12.91 9.75
N PHE A 55 7.32 -12.09 8.73
CA PHE A 55 6.36 -11.08 8.36
C PHE A 55 6.24 -10.92 6.86
N LEU A 56 5.07 -10.48 6.43
CA LEU A 56 4.80 -10.01 5.08
C LEU A 56 4.30 -8.57 5.17
N VAL A 57 4.95 -7.67 4.47
CA VAL A 57 4.48 -6.29 4.27
C VAL A 57 4.08 -6.14 2.81
N GLN A 58 2.84 -5.78 2.56
CA GLN A 58 2.29 -5.58 1.22
C GLN A 58 1.62 -4.21 1.13
N LEU A 59 2.14 -3.38 0.24
CA LEU A 59 1.53 -2.09 -0.13
C LEU A 59 0.90 -2.23 -1.51
N SER A 60 -0.42 -2.03 -1.58
CA SER A 60 -1.19 -2.17 -2.81
C SER A 60 -1.94 -0.89 -3.14
N ILE A 61 -2.01 -0.57 -4.41
CA ILE A 61 -2.81 0.53 -4.93
C ILE A 61 -3.93 -0.05 -5.79
N TYR A 62 -5.16 0.33 -5.49
CA TYR A 62 -6.34 -0.01 -6.26
C TYR A 62 -6.81 1.22 -7.02
N GLY A 63 -7.11 1.03 -8.29
CA GLY A 63 -7.63 2.08 -9.14
C GLY A 63 -8.75 1.58 -10.03
N TYR A 64 -9.32 2.47 -10.80
CA TYR A 64 -10.29 2.08 -11.83
C TYR A 64 -9.58 1.48 -13.02
N SER A 65 -10.18 0.42 -13.56
CA SER A 65 -9.73 -0.24 -14.79
C SER A 65 -10.92 -0.64 -15.63
N VAL A 66 -10.67 -0.87 -16.89
CA VAL A 66 -11.66 -1.35 -17.86
C VAL A 66 -11.00 -2.43 -18.71
N SER A 67 -11.75 -3.48 -19.07
CA SER A 67 -11.23 -4.51 -19.97
C SER A 67 -10.90 -3.93 -21.34
N GLU A 68 -9.93 -4.50 -22.04
CA GLU A 68 -9.56 -4.08 -23.39
C GLU A 68 -10.78 -4.08 -24.34
N THR A 69 -11.60 -5.13 -24.27
CA THR A 69 -12.82 -5.24 -25.06
C THR A 69 -13.79 -4.09 -24.79
N ASP A 70 -14.04 -3.76 -23.52
CA ASP A 70 -14.93 -2.67 -23.15
C ASP A 70 -14.35 -1.30 -23.50
N TYR A 71 -13.03 -1.15 -23.42
CA TYR A 71 -12.34 0.05 -23.86
C TYR A 71 -12.56 0.33 -25.35
N TYR A 72 -12.40 -0.66 -26.21
CA TYR A 72 -12.65 -0.50 -27.64
C TYR A 72 -14.13 -0.24 -27.97
N LYS A 73 -15.06 -0.84 -27.23
CA LYS A 73 -16.48 -0.55 -27.39
C LYS A 73 -16.84 0.88 -27.00
N SER A 74 -16.10 1.50 -26.12
CA SER A 74 -16.35 2.87 -25.65
C SER A 74 -16.17 3.94 -26.74
N PHE A 75 -15.44 3.64 -27.81
CA PHE A 75 -15.31 4.54 -28.97
C PHE A 75 -16.61 4.68 -29.75
N SER A 76 -17.49 3.69 -29.68
CA SER A 76 -18.80 3.69 -30.34
C SER A 76 -19.97 3.91 -29.37
N ASP A 77 -19.74 3.79 -28.06
CA ASP A 77 -20.76 3.92 -27.02
C ASP A 77 -20.17 4.63 -25.77
N SER A 78 -20.77 5.73 -25.35
CA SER A 78 -20.34 6.54 -24.20
C SER A 78 -20.57 5.89 -22.82
N LYS A 79 -20.86 4.58 -22.75
CA LYS A 79 -21.16 3.86 -21.50
C LYS A 79 -19.93 3.25 -20.81
N ILE A 80 -18.74 3.75 -21.08
CA ILE A 80 -17.51 3.25 -20.43
C ILE A 80 -17.56 3.29 -18.91
N SER A 81 -18.22 4.30 -18.34
CA SER A 81 -18.36 4.44 -16.89
C SER A 81 -19.10 3.28 -16.23
N LYS A 82 -19.94 2.55 -16.97
CA LYS A 82 -20.64 1.36 -16.48
C LYS A 82 -19.78 0.09 -16.49
N SER A 83 -18.69 0.12 -17.26
CA SER A 83 -17.74 -1.00 -17.40
C SER A 83 -16.51 -0.84 -16.50
N LEU A 84 -16.40 0.27 -15.76
CA LEU A 84 -15.30 0.50 -14.84
C LEU A 84 -15.37 -0.47 -13.66
N MET A 85 -14.25 -1.07 -13.36
CA MET A 85 -14.06 -1.93 -12.20
C MET A 85 -12.87 -1.46 -11.37
N THR A 86 -12.89 -1.76 -10.08
CA THR A 86 -11.76 -1.52 -9.19
C THR A 86 -10.83 -2.73 -9.22
N SER A 87 -9.57 -2.50 -9.52
CA SER A 87 -8.56 -3.54 -9.54
C SER A 87 -7.25 -3.08 -8.89
N LYS A 88 -6.46 -4.06 -8.47
CA LYS A 88 -5.11 -3.80 -7.99
C LYS A 88 -4.22 -3.43 -9.19
N ILE A 89 -3.75 -2.20 -9.23
CA ILE A 89 -2.91 -1.67 -10.32
C ILE A 89 -1.42 -1.66 -9.99
N LEU A 90 -1.07 -1.72 -8.71
CA LEU A 90 0.30 -1.71 -8.23
C LEU A 90 0.38 -2.45 -6.91
N SER A 91 1.44 -3.24 -6.72
CA SER A 91 1.70 -3.92 -5.45
C SER A 91 3.20 -4.07 -5.21
N TYR A 92 3.61 -3.80 -3.98
CA TYR A 92 4.95 -4.09 -3.48
C TYR A 92 4.84 -5.03 -2.30
N GLU A 93 5.60 -6.10 -2.33
CA GLU A 93 5.58 -7.14 -1.29
C GLU A 93 6.98 -7.40 -0.78
N ILE A 94 7.13 -7.46 0.53
CA ILE A 94 8.38 -7.81 1.20
C ILE A 94 8.08 -8.88 2.24
N ILE A 95 8.75 -10.01 2.12
CA ILE A 95 8.72 -11.09 3.10
C ILE A 95 10.05 -11.05 3.86
N GLY A 96 9.97 -11.11 5.18
CA GLY A 96 11.15 -11.09 6.03
C GLY A 96 11.03 -12.05 7.20
N GLN A 97 12.18 -12.34 7.78
CA GLN A 97 12.31 -13.10 9.01
C GLN A 97 13.30 -12.38 9.92
N THR A 98 12.98 -12.26 11.18
CA THR A 98 13.78 -11.51 12.13
C THR A 98 13.66 -12.10 13.54
N ASN A 99 14.52 -11.67 14.43
CA ASN A 99 14.40 -11.91 15.86
C ASN A 99 13.16 -11.14 16.38
N SER A 100 12.36 -11.80 17.20
CA SER A 100 11.11 -11.21 17.75
C SER A 100 11.34 -9.86 18.44
N MET A 101 12.50 -9.63 19.02
CA MET A 101 12.85 -8.34 19.64
C MET A 101 13.06 -7.21 18.64
N LYS A 102 13.37 -7.52 17.39
CA LYS A 102 13.61 -6.53 16.31
C LYS A 102 12.41 -6.42 15.36
N LEU A 103 11.34 -7.15 15.61
CA LEU A 103 10.21 -7.30 14.71
C LEU A 103 9.64 -5.96 14.25
N TYR A 104 9.28 -5.09 15.18
CA TYR A 104 8.69 -3.78 14.86
C TYR A 104 9.64 -2.91 14.04
N LYS A 105 10.90 -2.86 14.43
CA LYS A 105 11.90 -2.06 13.73
C LYS A 105 12.10 -2.53 12.28
N ASP A 106 12.14 -3.83 12.08
CA ASP A 106 12.34 -4.39 10.75
C ASP A 106 11.09 -4.21 9.87
N ILE A 107 9.89 -4.33 10.44
CA ILE A 107 8.66 -4.02 9.72
C ILE A 107 8.60 -2.55 9.36
N GLU A 108 8.91 -1.63 10.27
CA GLU A 108 8.93 -0.18 10.01
C GLU A 108 9.92 0.17 8.88
N LYS A 109 11.09 -0.46 8.87
CA LYS A 109 12.07 -0.30 7.80
C LYS A 109 11.51 -0.75 6.44
N ASN A 110 10.83 -1.88 6.41
CA ASN A 110 10.26 -2.42 5.18
C ASN A 110 9.04 -1.61 4.70
N ILE A 111 8.24 -1.07 5.60
CA ILE A 111 7.19 -0.12 5.26
C ILE A 111 7.79 1.13 4.60
N ASN A 112 8.86 1.68 5.18
CA ASN A 112 9.55 2.83 4.60
C ASN A 112 10.10 2.53 3.21
N ASN A 113 10.67 1.33 2.99
CA ASN A 113 11.17 0.91 1.69
C ASN A 113 10.05 0.80 0.65
N THR A 114 8.92 0.18 0.99
CA THR A 114 7.77 0.05 0.07
C THR A 114 7.16 1.40 -0.23
N LEU A 115 7.07 2.29 0.76
CA LEU A 115 6.55 3.64 0.57
C LEU A 115 7.46 4.47 -0.34
N SER A 116 8.78 4.33 -0.21
CA SER A 116 9.75 4.98 -1.09
C SER A 116 9.62 4.50 -2.53
N LEU A 117 9.41 3.21 -2.75
CA LEU A 117 9.15 2.64 -4.08
C LEU A 117 7.86 3.21 -4.68
N PHE A 118 6.80 3.29 -3.89
CA PHE A 118 5.55 3.92 -4.31
C PHE A 118 5.76 5.39 -4.70
N LEU A 119 6.45 6.17 -3.89
CA LEU A 119 6.70 7.58 -4.15
C LEU A 119 7.53 7.78 -5.42
N ASN A 120 8.53 6.96 -5.67
CA ASN A 120 9.30 7.00 -6.92
C ASN A 120 8.40 6.75 -8.13
N HIS A 121 7.50 5.79 -8.04
CA HIS A 121 6.52 5.51 -9.09
C HIS A 121 5.56 6.69 -9.31
N TRP A 122 5.05 7.24 -8.22
CA TRP A 122 4.16 8.38 -8.26
C TRP A 122 4.82 9.61 -8.90
N TYR A 123 6.09 9.88 -8.59
CA TYR A 123 6.84 10.97 -9.23
C TYR A 123 7.03 10.77 -10.72
N ASN A 124 7.28 9.54 -11.17
CA ASN A 124 7.40 9.23 -12.58
C ASN A 124 6.09 9.50 -13.34
N ASP A 125 4.96 9.19 -12.71
CA ASP A 125 3.63 9.42 -13.27
C ASP A 125 3.18 10.90 -13.15
N ASN A 126 3.81 11.66 -12.27
CA ASN A 126 3.49 13.07 -12.00
C ASN A 126 4.75 13.96 -12.12
N PRO A 127 5.35 14.09 -13.31
CA PRO A 127 6.65 14.76 -13.48
C PRO A 127 6.63 16.24 -13.08
N THR A 128 5.48 16.91 -13.12
CA THR A 128 5.33 18.30 -12.71
C THR A 128 5.47 18.52 -11.20
N LYS A 129 5.42 17.45 -10.42
CA LYS A 129 5.59 17.49 -8.96
C LYS A 129 7.04 17.29 -8.50
N GLN A 130 7.97 17.09 -9.43
CA GLN A 130 9.39 16.90 -9.12
C GLN A 130 10.15 18.22 -8.90
N PHE A 131 9.53 19.33 -9.23
CA PHE A 131 10.14 20.68 -9.23
C PHE A 131 9.39 21.64 -8.34
#